data_3a2142cf4814bacf0cd2e67956b7e4dd
#
_entry.id   3a2142cf4814bacf0cd2e67956b7e4dd
#
_cell.length_a   1.000
_cell.length_b   1.000
_cell.length_c   1.000
_cell.angle_alpha   90.00
_cell.angle_beta   90.00
_cell.angle_gamma   90.00
#
_symmetry.space_group_name_H-M   'P 1'
#
loop_
_entity.id
_entity.type
_entity.pdbx_description
1 polymer ?
#
loop_
_entity_poly.entity_id
_entity_poly.type
_entity_poly.pdbx_seq_one_letter_code
_entity_poly.pdbx_strand_id
1 'polypeptide(L)'
;YGSFDAETGKFTFFVGNEEIKDANDKVVDTRIPDGNALVIAYDEDANTLWSWHVWVTGSDIEATAIETSVGTFMDRNLGAYHNSKGSVKHEDIYRSYGLYYQWGRKDPFVRPIDYKFSGDNDQIVYNYNGSKVKFLYMSEEDNEDVGTEVYAHENPMSFVLGSKNNAYDW
;
A
#
# COMPACT_ATOMS: atom_id res chain seq x y z
N TYR A 1 -9.87 -2.49 15.36
CA TYR A 1 -10.46 -1.39 16.15
C TYR A 1 -9.35 -0.42 16.52
N GLY A 2 -9.65 0.88 16.49
CA GLY A 2 -8.73 1.94 16.89
C GLY A 2 -9.41 2.94 17.82
N SER A 3 -8.63 3.82 18.42
CA SER A 3 -9.11 4.95 19.20
C SER A 3 -8.34 6.21 18.82
N PHE A 4 -9.02 7.34 18.86
CA PHE A 4 -8.42 8.65 18.65
C PHE A 4 -8.54 9.47 19.93
N ASP A 5 -7.44 10.05 20.36
CA ASP A 5 -7.37 10.98 21.48
C ASP A 5 -7.28 12.39 20.91
N ALA A 6 -8.37 13.15 21.04
CA ALA A 6 -8.48 14.50 20.48
C ALA A 6 -7.59 15.52 21.21
N GLU A 7 -7.21 15.28 22.47
CA GLU A 7 -6.36 16.20 23.25
C GLU A 7 -4.91 16.11 22.80
N THR A 8 -4.44 14.89 22.50
CA THR A 8 -3.06 14.63 22.11
C THR A 8 -2.85 14.44 20.60
N GLY A 9 -3.95 14.36 19.83
CA GLY A 9 -3.91 14.01 18.40
C GLY A 9 -3.43 12.58 18.14
N LYS A 10 -3.42 11.72 19.16
CA LYS A 10 -2.88 10.36 19.06
C LYS A 10 -3.93 9.39 18.52
N PHE A 11 -3.59 8.73 17.46
CA PHE A 11 -4.34 7.59 16.93
C PHE A 11 -3.69 6.27 17.38
N THR A 12 -4.51 5.35 17.89
CA THR A 12 -4.08 4.01 18.28
C THR A 12 -4.91 2.98 17.54
N PHE A 13 -4.28 1.99 16.94
CA PHE A 13 -4.97 0.89 16.26
C PHE A 13 -4.31 -0.44 16.62
N PHE A 14 -5.06 -1.51 16.41
CA PHE A 14 -4.59 -2.86 16.66
C PHE A 14 -4.50 -3.63 15.35
N VAL A 15 -3.37 -4.31 15.15
CA VAL A 15 -3.23 -5.31 14.10
C VAL A 15 -3.73 -6.63 14.64
N GLY A 16 -4.68 -7.25 13.95
CA GLY A 16 -5.25 -8.53 14.38
C GLY A 16 -4.28 -9.70 14.22
N ASN A 17 -4.45 -10.74 15.02
CA ASN A 17 -3.71 -11.98 14.87
C ASN A 17 -4.41 -12.92 13.91
N GLU A 18 -3.62 -13.67 13.15
CA GLU A 18 -4.03 -14.82 12.35
C GLU A 18 -3.74 -16.10 13.12
N GLU A 19 -4.72 -16.98 13.18
CA GLU A 19 -4.56 -18.33 13.75
C GLU A 19 -3.89 -19.27 12.75
N ILE A 20 -2.81 -19.91 13.18
CA ILE A 20 -2.18 -20.98 12.42
C ILE A 20 -2.77 -22.30 12.90
N LYS A 21 -3.38 -23.05 11.98
CA LYS A 21 -4.03 -24.32 12.29
C LYS A 21 -3.28 -25.50 11.67
N ASP A 22 -3.30 -26.62 12.36
CA ASP A 22 -2.78 -27.90 11.86
C ASP A 22 -3.79 -28.58 10.88
N ALA A 23 -3.40 -29.74 10.36
CA ALA A 23 -4.23 -30.52 9.45
C ALA A 23 -5.57 -31.01 10.06
N ASN A 24 -5.75 -30.88 11.37
CA ASN A 24 -6.96 -31.26 12.10
C ASN A 24 -7.80 -30.03 12.50
N ASP A 25 -7.52 -28.85 11.90
CA ASP A 25 -8.17 -27.57 12.19
C ASP A 25 -7.95 -27.06 13.64
N LYS A 26 -6.94 -27.58 14.34
CA LYS A 26 -6.58 -27.15 15.69
C LYS A 26 -5.59 -25.98 15.59
N VAL A 27 -5.87 -24.91 16.34
CA VAL A 27 -4.93 -23.77 16.47
C VAL A 27 -3.66 -24.24 17.17
N VAL A 28 -2.52 -24.10 16.50
CA VAL A 28 -1.20 -24.49 16.99
C VAL A 28 -0.31 -23.28 17.25
N ASP A 29 -0.62 -22.14 16.64
CA ASP A 29 0.12 -20.89 16.84
C ASP A 29 -0.75 -19.69 16.44
N THR A 30 -0.28 -18.48 16.76
CA THR A 30 -0.86 -17.21 16.29
C THR A 30 0.26 -16.28 15.85
N ARG A 31 0.02 -15.53 14.79
CA ARG A 31 0.97 -14.51 14.31
C ARG A 31 0.25 -13.24 13.89
N ILE A 32 0.97 -12.13 13.84
CA ILE A 32 0.54 -10.94 13.11
C ILE A 32 0.81 -11.21 11.63
N PRO A 33 -0.22 -11.23 10.76
CA PRO A 33 -0.03 -11.50 9.33
C PRO A 33 0.75 -10.37 8.66
N ASP A 34 1.58 -10.72 7.70
CA ASP A 34 2.18 -9.73 6.80
C ASP A 34 1.07 -9.02 6.02
N GLY A 35 1.20 -7.71 5.89
CA GLY A 35 0.17 -6.97 5.18
C GLY A 35 0.46 -5.49 5.01
N ASN A 36 -0.38 -4.87 4.22
CA ASN A 36 -0.40 -3.44 4.03
C ASN A 36 -1.82 -2.93 4.23
N ALA A 37 -1.96 -1.80 4.90
CA ALA A 37 -3.23 -1.12 5.10
C ALA A 37 -3.06 0.39 4.99
N LEU A 38 -4.11 1.06 4.56
CA LEU A 38 -4.21 2.51 4.62
C LEU A 38 -5.22 2.87 5.71
N VAL A 39 -4.77 3.64 6.69
CA VAL A 39 -5.63 4.22 7.73
C VAL A 39 -5.86 5.67 7.38
N ILE A 40 -7.11 6.10 7.32
CA ILE A 40 -7.48 7.46 6.94
C ILE A 40 -8.28 8.09 8.07
N ALA A 41 -7.92 9.29 8.49
CA ALA A 41 -8.70 10.13 9.38
C ALA A 41 -9.55 11.09 8.57
N TYR A 42 -10.83 11.20 8.94
CA TYR A 42 -11.79 12.10 8.31
C TYR A 42 -12.32 13.09 9.35
N ASP A 43 -12.72 14.27 8.89
CA ASP A 43 -13.54 15.19 9.67
C ASP A 43 -15.03 14.75 9.67
N GLU A 44 -15.89 15.57 10.30
CA GLU A 44 -17.33 15.32 10.37
C GLU A 44 -18.06 15.43 9.03
N ASP A 45 -17.45 16.11 8.06
CA ASP A 45 -17.95 16.28 6.69
C ASP A 45 -17.37 15.24 5.72
N ALA A 46 -16.65 14.24 6.24
CA ALA A 46 -15.95 13.19 5.50
C ALA A 46 -14.79 13.68 4.59
N ASN A 47 -14.24 14.87 4.87
CA ASN A 47 -13.00 15.29 4.22
C ASN A 47 -11.80 14.57 4.85
N THR A 48 -10.84 14.16 4.03
CA THR A 48 -9.62 13.53 4.51
C THR A 48 -8.75 14.54 5.26
N LEU A 49 -8.53 14.30 6.54
CA LEU A 49 -7.59 15.08 7.36
C LEU A 49 -6.17 14.58 7.21
N TRP A 50 -5.99 13.27 7.23
CA TRP A 50 -4.69 12.63 7.08
C TRP A 50 -4.83 11.15 6.78
N SER A 51 -3.75 10.53 6.29
CA SER A 51 -3.65 9.08 6.08
C SER A 51 -2.30 8.54 6.52
N TRP A 52 -2.27 7.27 6.92
CA TRP A 52 -1.08 6.52 7.27
C TRP A 52 -1.04 5.20 6.50
N HIS A 53 0.06 4.95 5.83
CA HIS A 53 0.35 3.62 5.33
C HIS A 53 0.95 2.77 6.46
N VAL A 54 0.29 1.67 6.77
CA VAL A 54 0.74 0.69 7.76
C VAL A 54 1.29 -0.52 7.01
N TRP A 55 2.56 -0.79 7.21
CA TRP A 55 3.23 -1.95 6.62
C TRP A 55 3.67 -2.90 7.72
N VAL A 56 3.13 -4.12 7.70
CA VAL A 56 3.48 -5.20 8.62
C VAL A 56 4.26 -6.26 7.85
N THR A 57 5.42 -6.61 8.36
CA THR A 57 6.26 -7.68 7.83
C THR A 57 6.84 -8.48 8.99
N GLY A 58 6.86 -9.80 8.86
CA GLY A 58 7.46 -10.71 9.84
C GLY A 58 9.00 -10.71 9.83
N SER A 59 9.61 -9.84 9.03
CA SER A 59 11.05 -9.72 8.91
C SER A 59 11.56 -8.49 9.64
N ASP A 60 12.69 -8.63 10.31
CA ASP A 60 13.43 -7.50 10.84
C ASP A 60 14.18 -6.80 9.69
N ILE A 61 13.67 -5.67 9.26
CA ILE A 61 14.20 -4.89 8.12
C ILE A 61 15.60 -4.35 8.43
N GLU A 62 15.85 -3.96 9.67
CA GLU A 62 17.17 -3.44 10.09
C GLU A 62 18.22 -4.56 10.09
N ALA A 63 17.88 -5.73 10.60
CA ALA A 63 18.79 -6.87 10.64
C ALA A 63 19.12 -7.45 9.26
N THR A 64 18.23 -7.23 8.26
CA THR A 64 18.44 -7.71 6.88
C THR A 64 18.93 -6.62 5.93
N ALA A 65 19.18 -5.42 6.41
CA ALA A 65 19.66 -4.28 5.62
C ALA A 65 21.00 -4.59 4.91
N ILE A 66 21.16 -4.02 3.74
CA ILE A 66 22.34 -4.21 2.89
C ILE A 66 23.23 -2.99 3.02
N GLU A 67 24.38 -3.17 3.67
CA GLU A 67 25.43 -2.15 3.79
C GLU A 67 26.21 -2.03 2.48
N THR A 68 26.38 -0.80 2.00
CA THR A 68 27.18 -0.50 0.80
C THR A 68 28.08 0.71 1.05
N SER A 69 29.01 1.00 0.14
CA SER A 69 29.88 2.18 0.21
C SER A 69 29.14 3.51 0.06
N VAL A 70 27.89 3.50 -0.39
CA VAL A 70 27.08 4.72 -0.63
C VAL A 70 25.90 4.84 0.34
N GLY A 71 25.69 3.85 1.22
CA GLY A 71 24.63 3.87 2.23
C GLY A 71 24.04 2.50 2.51
N THR A 72 23.09 2.48 3.43
CA THR A 72 22.37 1.30 3.85
C THR A 72 21.02 1.23 3.11
N PHE A 73 20.72 0.10 2.53
CA PHE A 73 19.51 -0.15 1.75
C PHE A 73 18.68 -1.26 2.37
N MET A 74 17.37 -1.15 2.27
CA MET A 74 16.50 -2.29 2.58
C MET A 74 16.76 -3.45 1.62
N ASP A 75 16.62 -4.67 2.09
CA ASP A 75 16.76 -5.89 1.29
C ASP A 75 15.55 -6.19 0.40
N ARG A 76 14.53 -5.32 0.43
CA ARG A 76 13.24 -5.50 -0.26
C ARG A 76 12.61 -4.17 -0.65
N ASN A 77 11.62 -4.23 -1.56
CA ASN A 77 10.80 -3.08 -1.92
C ASN A 77 9.88 -2.64 -0.76
N LEU A 78 9.57 -1.35 -0.69
CA LEU A 78 8.59 -0.83 0.27
C LEU A 78 7.24 -1.55 0.13
N GLY A 79 6.72 -2.03 1.25
CA GLY A 79 5.46 -2.78 1.31
C GLY A 79 5.58 -4.26 0.91
N ALA A 80 6.76 -4.76 0.56
CA ALA A 80 6.95 -6.18 0.30
C ALA A 80 6.93 -7.01 1.59
N TYR A 81 6.37 -8.20 1.54
CA TYR A 81 6.32 -9.08 2.72
C TYR A 81 7.69 -9.70 3.02
N HIS A 82 8.47 -10.01 1.99
CA HIS A 82 9.83 -10.50 2.11
C HIS A 82 10.63 -10.20 0.83
N ASN A 83 11.94 -10.46 0.83
CA ASN A 83 12.71 -10.54 -0.40
C ASN A 83 12.49 -11.91 -1.07
N SER A 84 12.63 -11.99 -2.39
CA SER A 84 12.51 -13.26 -3.12
C SER A 84 13.85 -13.96 -3.32
N LYS A 85 14.87 -13.62 -2.54
CA LYS A 85 16.24 -14.09 -2.73
C LYS A 85 16.32 -15.61 -2.81
N GLY A 86 16.70 -16.12 -3.98
CA GLY A 86 16.88 -17.54 -4.22
C GLY A 86 15.60 -18.33 -4.46
N SER A 87 14.43 -17.74 -4.38
CA SER A 87 13.19 -18.44 -4.69
C SER A 87 12.85 -18.38 -6.17
N VAL A 88 12.39 -19.52 -6.69
CA VAL A 88 11.82 -19.65 -8.05
C VAL A 88 10.30 -19.84 -8.00
N LYS A 89 9.71 -19.83 -6.82
CA LYS A 89 8.26 -19.97 -6.65
C LYS A 89 7.56 -18.65 -6.96
N HIS A 90 6.54 -18.71 -7.81
CA HIS A 90 5.76 -17.53 -8.20
C HIS A 90 5.17 -16.78 -7.01
N GLU A 91 4.70 -17.50 -5.98
CA GLU A 91 4.15 -16.89 -4.77
C GLU A 91 5.20 -16.05 -4.02
N ASP A 92 6.41 -16.56 -3.84
CA ASP A 92 7.48 -15.85 -3.15
C ASP A 92 7.90 -14.61 -3.94
N ILE A 93 8.04 -14.74 -5.27
CA ILE A 93 8.35 -13.61 -6.16
C ILE A 93 7.25 -12.54 -6.06
N TYR A 94 5.98 -12.95 -6.14
CA TYR A 94 4.84 -12.06 -6.02
C TYR A 94 4.81 -11.32 -4.68
N ARG A 95 5.10 -11.99 -3.57
CA ARG A 95 5.16 -11.41 -2.23
C ARG A 95 6.33 -10.46 -2.02
N SER A 96 7.31 -10.45 -2.92
CA SER A 96 8.46 -9.53 -2.90
C SER A 96 8.25 -8.24 -3.71
N TYR A 97 7.14 -8.07 -4.43
CA TYR A 97 6.92 -6.93 -5.31
C TYR A 97 6.60 -5.71 -4.49
N GLY A 98 6.37 -5.42 -3.43
CA GLY A 98 6.06 -4.17 -2.77
C GLY A 98 4.81 -3.48 -3.33
N LEU A 99 4.75 -2.18 -3.13
CA LEU A 99 3.61 -1.33 -3.51
C LEU A 99 3.99 -0.38 -4.65
N TYR A 100 2.98 0.20 -5.30
CA TYR A 100 3.17 1.20 -6.33
C TYR A 100 3.11 2.60 -5.71
N TYR A 101 4.13 3.40 -5.99
CA TYR A 101 4.22 4.80 -5.57
C TYR A 101 4.09 5.70 -6.79
N GLN A 102 3.33 6.76 -6.64
CA GLN A 102 3.23 7.81 -7.61
C GLN A 102 4.03 9.03 -7.13
N TRP A 103 4.78 9.68 -8.01
CA TRP A 103 5.52 10.89 -7.66
C TRP A 103 4.58 11.94 -7.03
N GLY A 104 5.07 12.68 -6.05
CA GLY A 104 4.25 13.67 -5.34
C GLY A 104 3.21 13.13 -4.36
N ARG A 105 3.05 11.80 -4.24
CA ARG A 105 2.12 11.17 -3.30
C ARG A 105 2.84 10.56 -2.12
N LYS A 106 2.23 10.64 -0.94
CA LYS A 106 2.73 9.92 0.23
C LYS A 106 2.16 8.50 0.37
N ASP A 107 0.95 8.26 -0.16
CA ASP A 107 0.25 6.99 0.01
C ASP A 107 0.42 6.10 -1.22
N PRO A 108 0.88 4.86 -1.05
CA PRO A 108 1.04 3.92 -2.16
C PRO A 108 -0.27 3.23 -2.52
N PHE A 109 -0.27 2.58 -3.68
CA PHE A 109 -1.33 1.71 -4.15
C PHE A 109 -0.92 0.25 -4.12
N VAL A 110 -1.89 -0.61 -3.94
CA VAL A 110 -1.67 -2.06 -3.90
C VAL A 110 -1.53 -2.60 -5.32
N ARG A 111 -0.65 -3.56 -5.49
CA ARG A 111 -0.53 -4.36 -6.70
C ARG A 111 -1.77 -5.24 -6.92
N PRO A 112 -1.96 -5.83 -8.12
CA PRO A 112 -2.97 -6.85 -8.34
C PRO A 112 -2.88 -7.96 -7.30
N ILE A 113 -4.02 -8.40 -6.77
CA ILE A 113 -4.10 -9.50 -5.79
C ILE A 113 -3.73 -10.83 -6.44
N ASP A 114 -4.07 -11.01 -7.70
CA ASP A 114 -3.74 -12.20 -8.46
C ASP A 114 -2.54 -11.93 -9.38
N TYR A 115 -1.51 -12.77 -9.28
CA TYR A 115 -0.35 -12.76 -10.18
C TYR A 115 -0.67 -13.33 -11.58
N LYS A 116 -1.84 -13.89 -11.78
CA LYS A 116 -2.31 -14.35 -13.09
C LYS A 116 -2.72 -13.13 -13.89
N PHE A 117 -1.84 -12.71 -14.80
CA PHE A 117 -2.21 -11.76 -15.83
C PHE A 117 -3.31 -12.38 -16.70
N SER A 118 -4.55 -12.04 -16.43
CA SER A 118 -5.61 -12.19 -17.42
C SER A 118 -5.43 -11.06 -18.44
N GLY A 119 -5.63 -11.31 -19.70
CA GLY A 119 -5.25 -10.41 -20.80
C GLY A 119 -5.97 -9.05 -20.88
N ASP A 120 -6.78 -8.66 -19.90
CA ASP A 120 -7.37 -7.33 -19.75
C ASP A 120 -6.49 -6.46 -18.84
N ASN A 121 -5.40 -5.96 -19.42
CA ASN A 121 -4.29 -5.34 -18.71
C ASN A 121 -4.44 -3.83 -18.44
N ASP A 122 -5.62 -3.26 -18.51
CA ASP A 122 -5.80 -1.82 -18.38
C ASP A 122 -5.75 -1.32 -16.94
N GLN A 123 -5.75 -2.21 -15.95
CA GLN A 123 -5.75 -1.85 -14.55
C GLN A 123 -4.68 -2.62 -13.76
N ILE A 124 -3.62 -1.94 -13.38
CA ILE A 124 -2.49 -2.51 -12.61
C ILE A 124 -2.45 -2.05 -11.16
N VAL A 125 -3.28 -1.11 -10.76
CA VAL A 125 -3.33 -0.53 -9.42
C VAL A 125 -4.68 -0.78 -8.76
N TYR A 126 -4.65 -1.14 -7.48
CA TYR A 126 -5.81 -1.50 -6.70
C TYR A 126 -5.82 -0.78 -5.35
N ASN A 127 -7.00 -0.62 -4.79
CA ASN A 127 -7.20 -0.19 -3.42
C ASN A 127 -6.90 -1.33 -2.44
N TYR A 128 -6.71 -0.98 -1.17
CA TYR A 128 -6.40 -1.94 -0.11
C TYR A 128 -7.52 -2.96 0.15
N ASN A 129 -8.74 -2.69 -0.28
CA ASN A 129 -9.86 -3.63 -0.24
C ASN A 129 -9.96 -4.52 -1.49
N GLY A 130 -8.99 -4.43 -2.41
CA GLY A 130 -8.96 -5.21 -3.65
C GLY A 130 -9.84 -4.67 -4.78
N SER A 131 -10.52 -3.53 -4.60
CA SER A 131 -11.26 -2.88 -5.69
C SER A 131 -10.31 -2.13 -6.62
N LYS A 132 -10.74 -1.90 -7.86
CA LYS A 132 -9.99 -1.08 -8.81
C LYS A 132 -9.91 0.37 -8.34
N VAL A 133 -8.75 0.98 -8.49
CA VAL A 133 -8.56 2.40 -8.23
C VAL A 133 -9.24 3.23 -9.32
N LYS A 134 -9.85 4.34 -8.94
CA LYS A 134 -10.34 5.33 -9.90
C LYS A 134 -9.14 6.08 -10.50
N PHE A 135 -9.04 6.09 -11.82
CA PHE A 135 -8.10 6.94 -12.54
C PHE A 135 -8.76 8.30 -12.82
N LEU A 136 -8.05 9.36 -12.48
CA LEU A 136 -8.45 10.74 -12.76
C LEU A 136 -7.47 11.32 -13.78
N TYR A 137 -7.98 11.74 -14.92
CA TYR A 137 -7.17 12.41 -15.95
C TYR A 137 -7.30 13.91 -15.75
N MET A 138 -6.20 14.60 -15.43
CA MET A 138 -6.20 16.05 -15.24
C MET A 138 -6.85 16.82 -16.39
N SER A 139 -6.70 16.33 -17.61
CA SER A 139 -7.28 16.96 -18.82
C SER A 139 -8.80 16.77 -18.96
N GLU A 140 -9.43 15.99 -18.10
CA GLU A 140 -10.86 15.64 -18.17
C GLU A 140 -11.64 16.05 -16.93
N GLU A 141 -10.95 16.47 -15.87
CA GLU A 141 -11.56 16.92 -14.62
C GLU A 141 -11.79 18.44 -14.67
N ASP A 142 -12.96 18.88 -14.26
CA ASP A 142 -13.32 20.30 -14.16
C ASP A 142 -12.68 20.99 -12.93
N ASN A 143 -11.89 20.27 -12.16
CA ASN A 143 -11.22 20.77 -10.96
C ASN A 143 -9.73 21.00 -11.26
N GLU A 144 -9.31 22.26 -11.22
CA GLU A 144 -7.93 22.66 -11.44
C GLU A 144 -6.94 22.16 -10.36
N ASP A 145 -7.45 21.74 -9.19
CA ASP A 145 -6.63 21.19 -8.12
C ASP A 145 -6.19 19.73 -8.38
N VAL A 146 -6.86 19.03 -9.29
CA VAL A 146 -6.46 17.67 -9.71
C VAL A 146 -5.06 17.75 -10.33
N GLY A 147 -4.12 16.98 -9.77
CA GLY A 147 -2.70 17.05 -10.17
C GLY A 147 -1.84 17.89 -9.23
N THR A 148 -2.39 18.40 -8.13
CA THR A 148 -1.60 18.99 -7.05
C THR A 148 -1.28 17.98 -5.95
N GLU A 149 -0.18 18.19 -5.23
CA GLU A 149 0.16 17.38 -4.04
C GLU A 149 -0.95 17.45 -2.98
N VAL A 150 -1.57 18.62 -2.80
CA VAL A 150 -2.67 18.81 -1.86
C VAL A 150 -3.84 17.88 -2.23
N TYR A 151 -4.26 17.92 -3.49
CA TYR A 151 -5.33 17.04 -3.97
C TYR A 151 -4.99 15.56 -3.78
N ALA A 152 -3.75 15.16 -4.06
CA ALA A 152 -3.31 13.78 -3.89
C ALA A 152 -3.32 13.33 -2.42
N HIS A 153 -3.04 14.22 -1.47
CA HIS A 153 -3.12 13.94 -0.03
C HIS A 153 -4.56 13.85 0.48
N GLU A 154 -5.44 14.70 -0.04
CA GLU A 154 -6.87 14.69 0.31
C GLU A 154 -7.62 13.51 -0.34
N ASN A 155 -7.10 12.99 -1.45
CA ASN A 155 -7.69 11.89 -2.22
C ASN A 155 -6.75 10.68 -2.32
N PRO A 156 -6.40 10.04 -1.19
CA PRO A 156 -5.40 8.96 -1.15
C PRO A 156 -5.80 7.71 -1.94
N MET A 157 -7.08 7.57 -2.30
CA MET A 157 -7.62 6.41 -3.04
C MET A 157 -7.84 6.69 -4.54
N SER A 158 -7.41 7.84 -5.06
CA SER A 158 -7.55 8.22 -6.47
C SER A 158 -6.17 8.30 -7.13
N PHE A 159 -5.99 7.64 -8.28
CA PHE A 159 -4.74 7.68 -9.03
C PHE A 159 -4.84 8.78 -10.09
N VAL A 160 -3.97 9.79 -10.01
CA VAL A 160 -3.98 10.95 -10.92
C VAL A 160 -3.09 10.66 -12.12
N LEU A 161 -3.56 10.99 -13.32
CA LEU A 161 -2.85 10.88 -14.58
C LEU A 161 -2.89 12.23 -15.31
N GLY A 162 -1.88 12.54 -16.12
CA GLY A 162 -1.79 13.78 -16.87
C GLY A 162 -2.91 13.91 -17.91
N SER A 163 -2.85 13.13 -18.94
CA SER A 163 -3.90 13.07 -19.97
C SER A 163 -4.00 11.67 -20.56
N LYS A 164 -5.08 11.38 -21.29
CA LYS A 164 -5.20 10.09 -22.00
C LYS A 164 -4.10 9.85 -23.03
N ASN A 165 -3.54 10.92 -23.59
CA ASN A 165 -2.47 10.84 -24.58
C ASN A 165 -1.08 10.94 -23.99
N ASN A 166 -0.95 11.45 -22.77
CA ASN A 166 0.30 11.56 -22.00
C ASN A 166 0.02 11.31 -20.52
N ALA A 167 -0.23 10.04 -20.19
CA ALA A 167 -0.65 9.62 -18.85
C ALA A 167 0.48 9.64 -17.80
N TYR A 168 1.72 9.87 -18.21
CA TYR A 168 2.89 9.75 -17.33
C TYR A 168 3.29 11.04 -16.64
N ASP A 169 2.65 12.15 -17.00
CA ASP A 169 3.00 13.48 -16.52
C ASP A 169 1.81 14.10 -15.77
N TRP A 170 2.03 14.44 -14.51
CA TRP A 170 1.03 15.09 -13.66
C TRP A 170 1.73 15.98 -12.63
#